data_b2ea872a2b94ffd58ba8dcd855e60851
#
_entry.id   b2ea872a2b94ffd58ba8dcd855e60851
#
_cell.length_a   1.000
_cell.length_b   1.000
_cell.length_c   1.000
_cell.angle_alpha   90.00
_cell.angle_beta   90.00
_cell.angle_gamma   90.00
#
_symmetry.space_group_name_H-M   'P 1'
#
loop_
_entity.id
_entity.type
_entity.pdbx_description
1 polymer ?
#
loop_
_entity_poly.entity_id
_entity_poly.type
_entity_poly.pdbx_seq_one_letter_code
_entity_poly.pdbx_strand_id
1 'polypeptide(L)'
;KKSKEEEFTGISSGEKKYVLDLQTKDELNKTWLTNATVGYGNNKKKDLEGQVNYFNKNGENLSFMARSTNRYQNSTYKDNINNSVGLNMTRKFGKKFSLTGNVNYDLNRNGNITSMYREQYLTSGNQYSASANEGTSKSRSMNSSLMGEWKVDKRTRIHFNGSFGLSPNENESSNQGASFDAPPNVNHESLFADFESIPKDMKVNRSENRSASENKSNRYNWLVGILRRLNEEGTTLGLNVTISDSWGD
;
A
#
# COMPACT_ATOMS: atom_id res chain seq x y z
N LYS A 1 -14.89 -5.44 -30.73
CA LYS A 1 -14.60 -4.01 -30.94
C LYS A 1 -13.14 -3.87 -31.28
N LYS A 2 -12.79 -3.03 -32.25
CA LYS A 2 -11.39 -2.75 -32.58
C LYS A 2 -10.69 -2.13 -31.37
N SER A 3 -9.41 -2.44 -31.18
CA SER A 3 -8.60 -1.77 -30.18
C SER A 3 -8.45 -0.28 -30.52
N LYS A 4 -8.13 0.56 -29.53
CA LYS A 4 -7.87 1.99 -29.79
C LYS A 4 -6.73 2.22 -30.80
N GLU A 5 -5.80 1.27 -30.83
CA GLU A 5 -4.65 1.27 -31.72
C GLU A 5 -5.04 0.88 -33.14
N GLU A 6 -5.88 -0.16 -33.31
CA GLU A 6 -6.46 -0.54 -34.59
C GLU A 6 -7.39 0.53 -35.18
N GLU A 7 -8.16 1.24 -34.34
CA GLU A 7 -8.98 2.39 -34.81
C GLU A 7 -8.11 3.56 -35.27
N PHE A 8 -6.93 3.73 -34.70
CA PHE A 8 -6.04 4.83 -35.04
C PHE A 8 -5.17 4.53 -36.25
N THR A 9 -4.56 3.35 -36.30
CA THR A 9 -3.66 2.93 -37.37
C THR A 9 -4.41 2.45 -38.63
N GLY A 10 -5.62 1.93 -38.45
CA GLY A 10 -6.38 1.24 -39.49
C GLY A 10 -5.88 -0.17 -39.78
N ILE A 11 -4.82 -0.62 -39.10
CA ILE A 11 -4.22 -1.95 -39.27
C ILE A 11 -4.84 -2.88 -38.23
N SER A 12 -5.37 -4.03 -38.69
CA SER A 12 -5.90 -5.06 -37.79
C SER A 12 -4.75 -5.95 -37.31
N SER A 13 -4.63 -6.12 -36.01
CA SER A 13 -3.66 -7.06 -35.40
C SER A 13 -4.03 -8.54 -35.60
N GLY A 14 -5.21 -8.80 -36.13
CA GLY A 14 -5.74 -10.16 -36.31
C GLY A 14 -6.22 -10.81 -34.98
N GLU A 15 -5.96 -10.19 -33.85
CA GLU A 15 -6.42 -10.67 -32.54
C GLU A 15 -7.87 -10.23 -32.29
N LYS A 16 -8.76 -11.19 -32.07
CA LYS A 16 -10.13 -10.90 -31.63
C LYS A 16 -10.14 -10.64 -30.13
N LYS A 17 -10.09 -9.38 -29.71
CA LYS A 17 -10.32 -9.01 -28.30
C LYS A 17 -11.81 -8.88 -28.02
N TYR A 18 -12.34 -9.74 -27.17
CA TYR A 18 -13.69 -9.60 -26.64
C TYR A 18 -13.65 -8.54 -25.54
N VAL A 19 -14.34 -7.43 -25.78
CA VAL A 19 -14.46 -6.36 -24.79
C VAL A 19 -15.90 -6.36 -24.27
N LEU A 20 -16.08 -6.54 -22.98
CA LEU A 20 -17.35 -6.32 -22.32
C LEU A 20 -17.57 -4.81 -22.21
N ASP A 21 -18.45 -4.25 -23.02
CA ASP A 21 -18.82 -2.83 -23.01
C ASP A 21 -19.99 -2.66 -22.02
N LEU A 22 -19.66 -2.37 -20.76
CA LEU A 22 -20.66 -2.07 -19.74
C LEU A 22 -21.07 -0.60 -19.88
N GLN A 23 -22.28 -0.38 -20.34
CA GLN A 23 -22.89 0.96 -20.37
C GLN A 23 -23.74 1.17 -19.12
N THR A 24 -23.53 2.28 -18.44
CA THR A 24 -24.38 2.70 -17.34
C THR A 24 -25.77 3.02 -17.88
N LYS A 25 -26.82 2.54 -17.24
CA LYS A 25 -28.20 2.90 -17.58
C LYS A 25 -28.36 4.42 -17.56
N ASP A 26 -29.20 4.96 -18.43
CA ASP A 26 -29.43 6.42 -18.52
C ASP A 26 -29.91 7.04 -17.20
N GLU A 27 -30.61 6.25 -16.39
CA GLU A 27 -31.05 6.60 -15.03
C GLU A 27 -29.90 6.88 -14.05
N LEU A 28 -28.71 6.30 -14.31
CA LEU A 28 -27.50 6.47 -13.48
C LEU A 28 -26.57 7.57 -14.02
N ASN A 29 -27.06 8.41 -14.91
CA ASN A 29 -26.30 9.57 -15.39
C ASN A 29 -26.20 10.63 -14.25
N LYS A 30 -24.99 11.08 -13.96
CA LYS A 30 -24.66 12.00 -12.85
C LYS A 30 -25.08 11.45 -11.47
N THR A 31 -24.75 10.19 -11.21
CA THR A 31 -25.10 9.50 -9.98
C THR A 31 -23.98 9.61 -8.96
N TRP A 32 -24.40 9.84 -7.72
CA TRP A 32 -23.54 9.74 -6.54
C TRP A 32 -23.86 8.45 -5.78
N LEU A 33 -22.82 7.68 -5.47
CA LEU A 33 -22.90 6.51 -4.62
C LEU A 33 -22.04 6.74 -3.39
N THR A 34 -22.63 6.58 -2.23
CA THR A 34 -21.95 6.79 -0.95
C THR A 34 -22.08 5.55 -0.09
N ASN A 35 -20.98 5.10 0.47
CA ASN A 35 -20.95 4.05 1.47
C ASN A 35 -20.23 4.58 2.72
N ALA A 36 -20.73 4.24 3.88
CA ALA A 36 -20.08 4.53 5.15
C ALA A 36 -20.22 3.33 6.07
N THR A 37 -19.13 2.94 6.70
CA THR A 37 -19.09 1.91 7.72
C THR A 37 -18.50 2.48 8.98
N VAL A 38 -19.20 2.30 10.11
CA VAL A 38 -18.73 2.72 11.42
C VAL A 38 -18.80 1.51 12.34
N GLY A 39 -17.64 1.08 12.81
CA GLY A 39 -17.48 0.02 13.79
C GLY A 39 -16.77 0.55 15.04
N TYR A 40 -17.32 0.23 16.20
CA TYR A 40 -16.67 0.49 17.48
C TYR A 40 -16.72 -0.77 18.33
N GLY A 41 -15.60 -1.13 18.91
CA GLY A 41 -15.44 -2.35 19.71
C GLY A 41 -14.82 -2.09 21.07
N ASN A 42 -14.75 -3.14 21.87
CA ASN A 42 -14.05 -3.12 23.16
C ASN A 42 -12.58 -2.70 22.98
N ASN A 43 -11.96 -2.19 24.04
CA ASN A 43 -10.54 -1.76 24.06
C ASN A 43 -10.23 -0.65 23.05
N LYS A 44 -11.14 0.30 22.86
CA LYS A 44 -11.00 1.46 21.93
C LYS A 44 -10.78 1.07 20.47
N LYS A 45 -11.20 -0.13 20.07
CA LYS A 45 -11.14 -0.55 18.67
C LYS A 45 -12.12 0.24 17.85
N LYS A 46 -11.69 0.67 16.69
CA LYS A 46 -12.51 1.41 15.71
C LYS A 46 -12.29 0.88 14.31
N ASP A 47 -13.31 0.99 13.50
CA ASP A 47 -13.28 0.72 12.07
C ASP A 47 -14.20 1.73 11.39
N LEU A 48 -13.59 2.70 10.74
CA LEU A 48 -14.27 3.79 10.05
C LEU A 48 -13.89 3.72 8.58
N GLU A 49 -14.88 3.63 7.73
CA GLU A 49 -14.67 3.65 6.28
C GLU A 49 -15.72 4.53 5.63
N GLY A 50 -15.31 5.38 4.73
CA GLY A 50 -16.18 6.22 3.94
C GLY A 50 -15.76 6.23 2.48
N GLN A 51 -16.71 6.11 1.58
CA GLN A 51 -16.49 6.17 0.15
C GLN A 51 -17.58 6.99 -0.52
N VAL A 52 -17.17 7.90 -1.39
CA VAL A 52 -18.05 8.69 -2.23
C VAL A 52 -17.60 8.54 -3.67
N ASN A 53 -18.52 8.14 -4.53
CA ASN A 53 -18.27 7.95 -5.95
C ASN A 53 -19.27 8.77 -6.76
N TYR A 54 -18.76 9.48 -7.74
CA TYR A 54 -19.55 10.15 -8.77
C TYR A 54 -19.28 9.54 -10.13
N PHE A 55 -20.32 9.28 -10.87
CA PHE A 55 -20.26 8.73 -12.23
C PHE A 55 -21.16 9.50 -13.16
N ASN A 56 -20.75 9.60 -14.41
CA ASN A 56 -21.62 10.06 -15.47
C ASN A 56 -21.56 9.15 -16.71
N LYS A 57 -22.52 9.28 -17.62
CA LYS A 57 -22.62 8.48 -18.85
C LYS A 57 -21.45 8.68 -19.81
N ASN A 58 -20.69 9.74 -19.69
CA ASN A 58 -19.52 10.00 -20.53
C ASN A 58 -18.30 9.18 -20.07
N GLY A 59 -18.44 8.38 -19.02
CA GLY A 59 -17.34 7.63 -18.39
C GLY A 59 -16.40 8.51 -17.59
N GLU A 60 -16.86 9.67 -17.12
CA GLU A 60 -16.17 10.46 -16.12
C GLU A 60 -16.53 9.91 -14.74
N ASN A 61 -15.55 9.87 -13.87
CA ASN A 61 -15.74 9.47 -12.50
C ASN A 61 -14.89 10.33 -11.55
N LEU A 62 -15.37 10.44 -10.33
CA LEU A 62 -14.64 10.98 -9.19
C LEU A 62 -14.92 10.05 -8.02
N SER A 63 -13.90 9.52 -7.41
CA SER A 63 -14.00 8.62 -6.26
C SER A 63 -13.11 9.12 -5.15
N PHE A 64 -13.69 9.29 -3.98
CA PHE A 64 -12.98 9.61 -2.74
C PHE A 64 -13.21 8.48 -1.76
N MET A 65 -12.15 8.02 -1.10
CA MET A 65 -12.18 6.97 -0.09
C MET A 65 -11.34 7.41 1.11
N ALA A 66 -11.86 7.18 2.30
CA ALA A 66 -11.11 7.36 3.54
C ALA A 66 -11.38 6.17 4.47
N ARG A 67 -10.33 5.67 5.09
CA ARG A 67 -10.40 4.57 6.05
C ARG A 67 -9.52 4.85 7.26
N SER A 68 -10.02 4.50 8.43
CA SER A 68 -9.26 4.52 9.69
C SER A 68 -9.64 3.31 10.52
N THR A 69 -8.70 2.43 10.78
CA THR A 69 -8.92 1.24 11.59
C THR A 69 -7.75 0.96 12.52
N ASN A 70 -8.06 0.46 13.71
CA ASN A 70 -7.07 -0.03 14.68
C ASN A 70 -7.42 -1.46 15.17
N ARG A 71 -7.96 -2.27 14.28
CA ARG A 71 -8.28 -3.68 14.60
C ARG A 71 -7.01 -4.46 14.94
N TYR A 72 -7.08 -5.21 16.02
CA TYR A 72 -6.09 -6.25 16.31
C TYR A 72 -6.49 -7.51 15.56
N GLN A 73 -5.56 -8.10 14.84
CA GLN A 73 -5.79 -9.39 14.22
C GLN A 73 -5.56 -10.55 15.20
N ASN A 74 -4.68 -10.38 16.19
CA ASN A 74 -4.39 -11.37 17.24
C ASN A 74 -3.95 -10.69 18.54
N SER A 75 -3.95 -11.43 19.67
CA SER A 75 -3.51 -10.97 20.99
C SER A 75 -2.02 -10.58 21.10
N THR A 76 -1.22 -11.01 20.14
CA THR A 76 0.22 -10.72 20.03
C THR A 76 0.55 -9.38 19.36
N TYR A 77 -0.45 -8.61 18.91
CA TYR A 77 -0.22 -7.34 18.22
C TYR A 77 -0.53 -6.15 19.12
N LYS A 78 0.40 -5.22 19.15
CA LYS A 78 0.29 -3.96 19.86
C LYS A 78 -0.07 -2.86 18.87
N ASP A 79 -1.22 -2.22 19.07
CA ASP A 79 -1.64 -0.98 18.39
C ASP A 79 -1.43 -0.95 16.86
N ASN A 80 -2.11 -1.84 16.14
CA ASN A 80 -2.15 -1.76 14.69
C ASN A 80 -3.10 -0.64 14.26
N ILE A 81 -2.58 0.35 13.57
CA ILE A 81 -3.33 1.49 13.03
C ILE A 81 -3.11 1.52 11.52
N ASN A 82 -4.19 1.49 10.78
CA ASN A 82 -4.18 1.67 9.33
C ASN A 82 -5.11 2.81 8.98
N ASN A 83 -4.55 3.88 8.42
CA ASN A 83 -5.30 5.00 7.89
C ASN A 83 -4.97 5.15 6.41
N SER A 84 -5.97 5.32 5.60
CA SER A 84 -5.79 5.56 4.17
C SER A 84 -6.76 6.60 3.66
N VAL A 85 -6.31 7.40 2.71
CA VAL A 85 -7.12 8.34 1.95
C VAL A 85 -6.78 8.20 0.49
N GLY A 86 -7.79 8.04 -0.34
CA GLY A 86 -7.64 7.87 -1.79
C GLY A 86 -8.56 8.82 -2.56
N LEU A 87 -8.02 9.36 -3.65
CA LEU A 87 -8.76 10.13 -4.63
C LEU A 87 -8.48 9.54 -6.01
N ASN A 88 -9.52 9.22 -6.76
CA ASN A 88 -9.42 8.80 -8.15
C ASN A 88 -10.31 9.68 -9.00
N MET A 89 -9.82 10.10 -10.14
CA MET A 89 -10.55 10.95 -11.06
C MET A 89 -10.30 10.53 -12.50
N THR A 90 -11.38 10.46 -13.27
CA THR A 90 -11.31 10.42 -14.74
C THR A 90 -12.19 11.53 -15.28
N ARG A 91 -11.63 12.39 -16.13
CA ARG A 91 -12.35 13.50 -16.74
C ARG A 91 -12.04 13.58 -18.22
N LYS A 92 -13.08 13.90 -18.99
CA LYS A 92 -12.99 14.13 -20.42
C LYS A 92 -13.29 15.60 -20.73
N PHE A 93 -12.41 16.23 -21.45
CA PHE A 93 -12.57 17.61 -21.90
C PHE A 93 -12.93 17.58 -23.39
N GLY A 94 -14.23 17.51 -23.63
CA GLY A 94 -14.76 17.29 -24.97
C GLY A 94 -14.38 15.91 -25.52
N LYS A 95 -14.17 15.86 -26.86
CA LYS A 95 -13.79 14.62 -27.56
C LYS A 95 -12.27 14.45 -27.74
N LYS A 96 -11.51 15.47 -27.38
CA LYS A 96 -10.09 15.55 -27.72
C LYS A 96 -9.15 15.23 -26.55
N PHE A 97 -9.52 15.53 -25.33
CA PHE A 97 -8.63 15.36 -24.18
C PHE A 97 -9.28 14.54 -23.08
N SER A 98 -8.54 13.59 -22.54
CA SER A 98 -8.94 12.82 -21.38
C SER A 98 -7.82 12.80 -20.36
N LEU A 99 -8.17 12.91 -19.09
CA LEU A 99 -7.26 12.90 -17.95
C LEU A 99 -7.76 11.88 -16.93
N THR A 100 -6.87 11.01 -16.48
CA THR A 100 -7.11 10.08 -15.38
C THR A 100 -6.01 10.26 -14.36
N GLY A 101 -6.36 10.38 -13.11
CA GLY A 101 -5.39 10.53 -12.04
C GLY A 101 -5.86 9.86 -10.77
N ASN A 102 -4.90 9.45 -9.96
CA ASN A 102 -5.14 8.98 -8.62
C ASN A 102 -4.07 9.51 -7.65
N VAL A 103 -4.49 9.69 -6.42
CA VAL A 103 -3.60 9.98 -5.28
C VAL A 103 -4.07 9.10 -4.13
N ASN A 104 -3.14 8.34 -3.55
CA ASN A 104 -3.40 7.54 -2.37
C ASN A 104 -2.35 7.89 -1.31
N TYR A 105 -2.81 8.08 -0.10
CA TYR A 105 -1.97 8.28 1.08
C TYR A 105 -2.33 7.24 2.11
N ASP A 106 -1.33 6.50 2.57
CA ASP A 106 -1.46 5.47 3.58
C ASP A 106 -0.53 5.75 4.75
N LEU A 107 -1.04 5.60 5.95
CA LEU A 107 -0.30 5.67 7.20
C LEU A 107 -0.59 4.41 7.99
N ASN A 108 0.43 3.58 8.15
CA ASN A 108 0.34 2.30 8.84
C ASN A 108 1.29 2.29 10.03
N ARG A 109 0.81 1.85 11.15
CA ARG A 109 1.61 1.52 12.31
C ARG A 109 1.27 0.10 12.73
N ASN A 110 2.28 -0.76 12.75
CA ASN A 110 2.15 -2.15 13.16
C ASN A 110 3.10 -2.41 14.31
N GLY A 111 2.56 -2.92 15.39
CA GLY A 111 3.36 -3.37 16.53
C GLY A 111 3.17 -4.87 16.75
N ASN A 112 4.22 -5.55 17.10
CA ASN A 112 4.19 -6.95 17.51
C ASN A 112 4.92 -7.13 18.84
N ILE A 113 4.40 -8.03 19.65
CA ILE A 113 5.06 -8.51 20.85
C ILE A 113 5.01 -10.03 20.78
N THR A 114 6.16 -10.66 20.94
CA THR A 114 6.27 -12.11 21.00
C THR A 114 7.12 -12.46 22.20
N SER A 115 6.64 -13.35 23.06
CA SER A 115 7.40 -13.93 24.14
C SER A 115 7.44 -15.44 23.97
N MET A 116 8.58 -16.02 24.26
CA MET A 116 8.78 -17.47 24.20
C MET A 116 9.57 -17.88 25.45
N TYR A 117 9.07 -18.90 26.12
CA TYR A 117 9.80 -19.65 27.14
C TYR A 117 10.05 -21.06 26.61
N ARG A 118 11.28 -21.53 26.75
CA ARG A 118 11.71 -22.84 26.27
C ARG A 118 12.39 -23.61 27.40
N GLU A 119 11.96 -24.84 27.55
CA GLU A 119 12.60 -25.84 28.42
C GLU A 119 13.16 -26.94 27.52
N GLN A 120 14.43 -27.23 27.66
CA GLN A 120 15.12 -28.25 26.88
C GLN A 120 15.70 -29.30 27.84
N TYR A 121 15.25 -30.53 27.65
CA TYR A 121 15.70 -31.70 28.42
C TYR A 121 16.89 -32.32 27.73
N LEU A 122 18.05 -32.25 28.36
CA LEU A 122 19.31 -32.82 27.86
C LEU A 122 19.82 -33.87 28.84
N THR A 123 20.62 -34.81 28.34
CA THR A 123 21.29 -35.82 29.20
C THR A 123 22.31 -35.20 30.16
N SER A 124 22.81 -34.02 29.86
CA SER A 124 23.75 -33.25 30.67
C SER A 124 23.08 -32.33 31.72
N GLY A 125 21.76 -32.28 31.75
CA GLY A 125 20.97 -31.38 32.58
C GLY A 125 20.01 -30.49 31.78
N ASN A 126 18.93 -30.09 32.40
CA ASN A 126 17.92 -29.27 31.74
C ASN A 126 18.45 -27.83 31.52
N GLN A 127 18.06 -27.24 30.41
CA GLN A 127 18.33 -25.83 30.10
C GLN A 127 17.01 -25.07 29.93
N TYR A 128 16.98 -23.87 30.50
CA TYR A 128 15.84 -22.99 30.48
C TYR A 128 16.21 -21.70 29.76
N SER A 129 15.39 -21.27 28.83
CA SER A 129 15.63 -20.02 28.10
C SER A 129 14.33 -19.26 27.87
N ALA A 130 14.44 -17.96 27.87
CA ALA A 130 13.34 -17.08 27.54
C ALA A 130 13.79 -16.05 26.51
N SER A 131 12.89 -15.66 25.65
CA SER A 131 13.08 -14.55 24.73
C SER A 131 11.82 -13.70 24.63
N ALA A 132 12.01 -12.40 24.50
CA ALA A 132 10.94 -11.45 24.20
C ALA A 132 11.40 -10.56 23.03
N ASN A 133 10.51 -10.41 22.08
CA ASN A 133 10.71 -9.54 20.93
C ASN A 133 9.55 -8.55 20.88
N GLU A 134 9.86 -7.27 20.89
CA GLU A 134 8.92 -6.18 20.68
C GLU A 134 9.37 -5.40 19.45
N GLY A 135 8.49 -5.24 18.47
CA GLY A 135 8.76 -4.47 17.28
C GLY A 135 7.66 -3.47 16.99
N THR A 136 8.02 -2.34 16.44
CA THR A 136 7.09 -1.35 15.90
C THR A 136 7.59 -0.91 14.52
N SER A 137 6.71 -1.00 13.55
CA SER A 137 6.94 -0.47 12.20
C SER A 137 5.92 0.62 11.92
N LYS A 138 6.40 1.79 11.49
CA LYS A 138 5.58 2.91 11.04
C LYS A 138 5.92 3.17 9.58
N SER A 139 4.96 3.01 8.69
CA SER A 139 5.12 3.33 7.29
C SER A 139 4.12 4.42 6.89
N ARG A 140 4.60 5.34 6.06
CA ARG A 140 3.80 6.34 5.40
C ARG A 140 4.06 6.19 3.92
N SER A 141 3.04 6.15 3.12
CA SER A 141 3.22 6.12 1.68
C SER A 141 2.27 7.08 0.99
N MET A 142 2.79 7.78 0.02
CA MET A 142 2.02 8.56 -0.91
C MET A 142 2.33 8.08 -2.32
N ASN A 143 1.31 7.63 -3.02
CA ASN A 143 1.42 7.22 -4.40
C ASN A 143 0.44 8.03 -5.23
N SER A 144 0.92 8.61 -6.31
CA SER A 144 0.09 9.33 -7.26
C SER A 144 0.42 8.91 -8.67
N SER A 145 -0.58 8.87 -9.52
CA SER A 145 -0.39 8.72 -10.96
C SER A 145 -1.29 9.67 -11.72
N LEU A 146 -0.82 10.07 -12.88
CA LEU A 146 -1.51 10.94 -13.80
C LEU A 146 -1.30 10.45 -15.22
N MET A 147 -2.37 10.16 -15.90
CA MET A 147 -2.37 9.69 -17.30
C MET A 147 -3.27 10.61 -18.13
N GLY A 148 -2.78 11.03 -19.26
CA GLY A 148 -3.57 11.82 -20.20
C GLY A 148 -3.38 11.39 -21.63
N GLU A 149 -4.43 11.57 -22.40
CA GLU A 149 -4.44 11.39 -23.86
C GLU A 149 -5.04 12.63 -24.50
N TRP A 150 -4.29 13.22 -25.42
CA TRP A 150 -4.73 14.37 -26.20
C TRP A 150 -4.72 14.04 -27.69
N LYS A 151 -5.89 14.06 -28.31
CA LYS A 151 -6.10 13.96 -29.74
C LYS A 151 -5.98 15.37 -30.33
N VAL A 152 -4.77 15.77 -30.70
CA VAL A 152 -4.49 17.11 -31.26
C VAL A 152 -5.30 17.31 -32.55
N ASP A 153 -5.23 16.33 -33.42
CA ASP A 153 -5.98 16.25 -34.66
C ASP A 153 -6.34 14.79 -35.03
N LYS A 154 -6.83 14.53 -36.24
CA LYS A 154 -7.20 13.17 -36.71
C LYS A 154 -6.00 12.24 -36.88
N ARG A 155 -4.79 12.78 -36.99
CA ARG A 155 -3.55 12.03 -37.26
C ARG A 155 -2.55 12.08 -36.11
N THR A 156 -2.74 12.95 -35.11
CA THR A 156 -1.76 13.17 -34.02
C THR A 156 -2.37 12.95 -32.68
N ARG A 157 -1.74 12.11 -31.88
CA ARG A 157 -2.07 11.86 -30.47
C ARG A 157 -0.85 12.11 -29.60
N ILE A 158 -1.06 12.75 -28.49
CA ILE A 158 -0.07 12.88 -27.43
C ILE A 158 -0.62 12.11 -26.23
N HIS A 159 0.21 11.30 -25.64
CA HIS A 159 -0.11 10.64 -24.39
C HIS A 159 0.99 10.95 -23.37
N PHE A 160 0.60 11.06 -22.13
CA PHE A 160 1.54 11.17 -21.02
C PHE A 160 1.07 10.26 -19.89
N ASN A 161 2.05 9.72 -19.17
CA ASN A 161 1.86 8.92 -17.99
C ASN A 161 2.92 9.30 -16.97
N GLY A 162 2.49 9.74 -15.80
CA GLY A 162 3.37 10.11 -14.72
C GLY A 162 3.00 9.38 -13.45
N SER A 163 3.99 9.04 -12.66
CA SER A 163 3.81 8.52 -11.32
C SER A 163 4.81 9.14 -10.37
N PHE A 164 4.38 9.31 -9.13
CA PHE A 164 5.19 9.82 -8.04
C PHE A 164 4.91 9.00 -6.79
N GLY A 165 5.95 8.61 -6.06
CA GLY A 165 5.85 7.83 -4.84
C GLY A 165 6.79 8.33 -3.77
N LEU A 166 6.29 8.40 -2.54
CA LEU A 166 7.03 8.65 -1.31
C LEU A 166 6.76 7.49 -0.35
N SER A 167 7.78 6.97 0.30
CA SER A 167 7.67 5.79 1.16
C SER A 167 8.64 5.85 2.35
N PRO A 168 8.52 6.80 3.28
CA PRO A 168 9.27 6.74 4.53
C PRO A 168 8.77 5.59 5.41
N ASN A 169 9.71 4.87 6.00
CA ASN A 169 9.48 3.75 6.90
C ASN A 169 10.42 3.82 8.10
N GLU A 170 9.86 3.76 9.30
CA GLU A 170 10.55 3.74 10.57
C GLU A 170 10.33 2.38 11.23
N ASN A 171 11.39 1.69 11.62
CA ASN A 171 11.31 0.42 12.34
C ASN A 171 12.10 0.52 13.64
N GLU A 172 11.49 0.08 14.72
CA GLU A 172 12.11 -0.05 16.02
C GLU A 172 11.90 -1.49 16.51
N SER A 173 12.94 -2.12 17.00
CA SER A 173 12.83 -3.45 17.61
C SER A 173 13.68 -3.55 18.87
N SER A 174 13.17 -4.30 19.83
CA SER A 174 13.85 -4.67 21.08
C SER A 174 13.76 -6.17 21.22
N ASN A 175 14.91 -6.82 21.26
CA ASN A 175 15.04 -8.25 21.45
C ASN A 175 15.73 -8.49 22.80
N GLN A 176 15.09 -9.24 23.68
CA GLN A 176 15.64 -9.65 24.96
C GLN A 176 15.74 -11.18 25.00
N GLY A 177 16.83 -11.68 25.53
CA GLY A 177 17.06 -13.10 25.71
C GLY A 177 17.67 -13.38 27.09
N ALA A 178 17.31 -14.48 27.68
CA ALA A 178 17.91 -14.93 28.96
C ALA A 178 17.97 -16.45 29.01
N SER A 179 18.97 -16.96 29.72
CA SER A 179 19.12 -18.39 30.07
C SER A 179 19.20 -18.57 31.54
N PHE A 180 18.72 -19.72 32.02
CA PHE A 180 18.63 -20.03 33.44
C PHE A 180 19.07 -21.49 33.68
N ASP A 181 19.67 -21.74 34.86
CA ASP A 181 20.04 -23.07 35.33
C ASP A 181 18.87 -23.83 35.98
N ALA A 182 17.84 -23.10 36.39
CA ALA A 182 16.61 -23.66 36.96
C ALA A 182 15.39 -22.89 36.41
N PRO A 183 14.18 -23.48 36.44
CA PRO A 183 12.98 -22.80 35.98
C PRO A 183 12.73 -21.55 36.83
N PRO A 184 12.65 -20.37 36.23
CA PRO A 184 12.35 -19.13 36.93
C PRO A 184 10.90 -19.17 37.42
N ASN A 185 10.70 -18.91 38.70
CA ASN A 185 9.37 -18.91 39.33
C ASN A 185 8.67 -17.56 39.13
N VAL A 186 8.52 -17.16 37.87
CA VAL A 186 7.85 -15.92 37.46
C VAL A 186 6.91 -16.20 36.28
N ASN A 187 5.95 -15.34 36.09
CA ASN A 187 5.09 -15.46 34.88
C ASN A 187 5.93 -15.29 33.61
N HIS A 188 5.84 -16.24 32.70
CA HIS A 188 6.62 -16.25 31.47
C HIS A 188 6.30 -15.05 30.55
N GLU A 189 5.08 -14.50 30.60
CA GLU A 189 4.69 -13.33 29.84
C GLU A 189 5.32 -12.03 30.35
N SER A 190 5.58 -11.94 31.67
CA SER A 190 6.20 -10.78 32.31
C SER A 190 7.66 -11.01 32.71
N LEU A 191 8.27 -12.12 32.29
CA LEU A 191 9.57 -12.59 32.78
C LEU A 191 10.65 -11.50 32.67
N PHE A 192 10.70 -10.74 31.60
CA PHE A 192 11.71 -9.67 31.45
C PHE A 192 11.39 -8.42 32.26
N ALA A 193 10.10 -8.15 32.54
CA ALA A 193 9.70 -7.08 33.46
C ALA A 193 10.08 -7.43 34.91
N ASP A 194 9.91 -8.69 35.29
CA ASP A 194 10.18 -9.19 36.63
C ASP A 194 11.58 -9.81 36.77
N PHE A 195 12.45 -9.60 35.76
CA PHE A 195 13.76 -10.25 35.69
C PHE A 195 14.62 -10.04 36.91
N GLU A 196 14.57 -8.86 37.51
CA GLU A 196 15.38 -8.54 38.72
C GLU A 196 14.91 -9.32 39.95
N SER A 197 13.66 -9.78 39.98
CA SER A 197 13.14 -10.60 41.09
C SER A 197 13.64 -12.05 41.08
N ILE A 198 14.17 -12.51 39.92
CA ILE A 198 14.74 -13.87 39.83
C ILE A 198 16.05 -13.94 40.59
N PRO A 199 16.29 -15.00 41.40
CA PRO A 199 17.54 -15.20 42.12
C PRO A 199 18.77 -15.16 41.18
N LYS A 200 19.87 -14.56 41.67
CA LYS A 200 21.08 -14.39 40.87
C LYS A 200 21.76 -15.70 40.46
N ASP A 201 21.70 -16.68 41.36
CA ASP A 201 22.21 -18.03 41.16
C ASP A 201 21.47 -18.84 40.10
N MET A 202 20.26 -18.47 39.77
CA MET A 202 19.50 -19.06 38.65
C MET A 202 19.80 -18.43 37.31
N LYS A 203 20.34 -17.21 37.28
CA LYS A 203 20.60 -16.44 36.04
C LYS A 203 21.93 -16.84 35.42
N VAL A 204 21.94 -17.39 34.21
CA VAL A 204 23.17 -17.70 33.47
C VAL A 204 23.61 -16.52 32.65
N ASN A 205 22.72 -16.01 31.82
CA ASN A 205 23.01 -14.85 30.99
C ASN A 205 21.74 -14.02 30.70
N ARG A 206 21.96 -12.79 30.27
CA ARG A 206 20.95 -11.92 29.69
C ARG A 206 21.54 -11.19 28.48
N SER A 207 20.80 -11.11 27.44
CA SER A 207 21.10 -10.29 26.25
C SER A 207 19.96 -9.32 25.99
N GLU A 208 20.31 -8.12 25.59
CA GLU A 208 19.36 -7.13 25.10
C GLU A 208 19.95 -6.47 23.85
N ASN A 209 19.18 -6.46 22.78
CA ASN A 209 19.53 -5.78 21.55
C ASN A 209 18.39 -4.86 21.15
N ARG A 210 18.71 -3.60 20.89
CA ARG A 210 17.77 -2.61 20.35
C ARG A 210 18.26 -2.14 19.01
N SER A 211 17.36 -2.09 18.07
CA SER A 211 17.61 -1.62 16.71
C SER A 211 16.55 -0.59 16.32
N ALA A 212 17.00 0.50 15.73
CA ALA A 212 16.14 1.48 15.11
C ALA A 212 16.67 1.75 13.69
N SER A 213 15.77 1.77 12.73
CA SER A 213 16.11 2.10 11.35
C SER A 213 15.05 3.02 10.76
N GLU A 214 15.49 3.98 9.99
CA GLU A 214 14.66 4.85 9.17
C GLU A 214 15.11 4.71 7.72
N ASN A 215 14.18 4.42 6.84
CA ASN A 215 14.43 4.36 5.40
C ASN A 215 13.47 5.31 4.70
N LYS A 216 13.98 6.10 3.77
CA LYS A 216 13.19 6.97 2.91
C LYS A 216 13.39 6.52 1.48
N SER A 217 12.31 6.34 0.75
CA SER A 217 12.36 6.04 -0.68
C SER A 217 11.40 6.93 -1.42
N ASN A 218 11.91 7.63 -2.40
CA ASN A 218 11.15 8.53 -3.25
C ASN A 218 11.40 8.11 -4.70
N ARG A 219 10.38 8.19 -5.53
CA ARG A 219 10.51 7.85 -6.95
C ARG A 219 9.58 8.69 -7.78
N TYR A 220 10.00 9.04 -8.96
CA TYR A 220 9.11 9.52 -10.01
C TYR A 220 9.43 8.87 -11.34
N ASN A 221 8.42 8.78 -12.17
CA ASN A 221 8.53 8.32 -13.54
C ASN A 221 7.55 9.12 -14.40
N TRP A 222 8.03 9.70 -15.48
CA TRP A 222 7.22 10.41 -16.45
C TRP A 222 7.54 9.91 -17.84
N LEU A 223 6.50 9.58 -18.58
CA LEU A 223 6.57 9.21 -19.98
C LEU A 223 5.69 10.19 -20.77
N VAL A 224 6.24 10.78 -21.80
CA VAL A 224 5.48 11.57 -22.78
C VAL A 224 5.74 10.97 -24.15
N GLY A 225 4.67 10.65 -24.85
CA GLY A 225 4.71 10.07 -26.18
C GLY A 225 3.87 10.85 -27.17
N ILE A 226 4.38 10.98 -28.38
CA ILE A 226 3.69 11.56 -29.53
C ILE A 226 3.59 10.47 -30.59
N LEU A 227 2.39 10.21 -31.07
CA LEU A 227 2.11 9.28 -32.14
C LEU A 227 1.44 10.03 -33.28
N ARG A 228 2.05 10.00 -34.48
CA ARG A 228 1.52 10.63 -35.66
C ARG A 228 1.38 9.63 -36.80
N ARG A 229 0.18 9.57 -37.39
CA ARG A 229 -0.09 8.81 -38.62
C ARG A 229 0.35 9.65 -39.80
N LEU A 230 1.26 9.10 -40.64
CA LEU A 230 1.88 9.80 -41.76
C LEU A 230 1.06 9.72 -43.01
N ASN A 231 0.43 8.57 -43.26
CA ASN A 231 -0.38 8.32 -44.46
C ASN A 231 -1.70 7.58 -44.13
N GLU A 232 -2.52 7.34 -45.14
CA GLU A 232 -3.79 6.63 -44.98
C GLU A 232 -3.62 5.11 -44.89
N GLU A 233 -2.48 4.60 -45.31
CA GLU A 233 -2.11 3.18 -45.26
C GLU A 233 -1.73 2.73 -43.83
N GLY A 234 -1.69 3.66 -42.88
CA GLY A 234 -1.46 3.36 -41.46
C GLY A 234 -0.01 3.49 -40.98
N THR A 235 0.90 4.01 -41.84
CA THR A 235 2.27 4.29 -41.38
C THR A 235 2.26 5.31 -40.26
N THR A 236 2.92 5.00 -39.14
CA THR A 236 2.97 5.85 -37.97
C THR A 236 4.40 6.18 -37.59
N LEU A 237 4.59 7.38 -37.08
CA LEU A 237 5.81 7.84 -36.41
C LEU A 237 5.51 8.05 -34.93
N GLY A 238 6.27 7.39 -34.07
CA GLY A 238 6.16 7.52 -32.63
C GLY A 238 7.46 8.01 -32.02
N LEU A 239 7.35 8.94 -31.07
CA LEU A 239 8.44 9.40 -30.21
C LEU A 239 7.98 9.26 -28.77
N ASN A 240 8.76 8.59 -27.94
CA ASN A 240 8.56 8.48 -26.51
C ASN A 240 9.76 9.00 -25.76
N VAL A 241 9.54 9.82 -24.76
CA VAL A 241 10.54 10.32 -23.84
C VAL A 241 10.15 9.86 -22.43
N THR A 242 11.07 9.20 -21.77
CA THR A 242 10.89 8.77 -20.37
C THR A 242 11.92 9.45 -19.49
N ILE A 243 11.47 10.00 -18.37
CA ILE A 243 12.30 10.59 -17.31
C ILE A 243 11.94 9.87 -16.03
N SER A 244 12.89 9.25 -15.39
CA SER A 244 12.68 8.55 -14.13
C SER A 244 13.87 8.75 -13.21
N ASP A 245 13.60 8.86 -11.93
CA ASP A 245 14.61 8.90 -10.89
C ASP A 245 14.04 8.30 -9.60
N SER A 246 14.95 7.79 -8.76
CA SER A 246 14.65 7.30 -7.43
C SER A 246 15.79 7.66 -6.49
N TRP A 247 15.44 8.20 -5.34
CA TRP A 247 16.39 8.53 -4.29
C TRP A 247 15.85 8.16 -2.92
N GLY A 248 16.74 7.86 -2.01
CA GLY A 248 16.41 7.49 -0.64
C GLY A 248 17.65 7.52 0.26
N ASP A 249 17.41 7.50 1.56
CA ASP A 249 18.39 7.39 2.62
C ASP A 249 18.17 6.09 3.38
#